data_3f1afaacab1def66dbd44d55c8915ba5
#
_entry.id   3f1afaacab1def66dbd44d55c8915ba5
#
_cell.length_a   1.000
_cell.length_b   1.000
_cell.length_c   1.000
_cell.angle_alpha   90.00
_cell.angle_beta   90.00
_cell.angle_gamma   90.00
#
_symmetry.space_group_name_H-M   'P 1'
#
loop_
_entity.id
_entity.type
_entity.pdbx_description
1 polymer ?
#
loop_
_entity_poly.entity_id
_entity_poly.type
_entity_poly.pdbx_seq_one_letter_code
_entity_poly.pdbx_strand_id
1 'polypeptide(L)'
;RGLVSRILVVCPTGLVTQWASEMQEKFHEKFQVILPSDYDTIRRLTDNDDVYGQFDQVISPMDSIKPIEKHAGWSEEKVEKYNEERIYAIINSGWDLIIIDEAHRVAGSSGEVARYKLGNLLAQASPYLLLLSATPHNGKTEPFLRLIRLLDADAFPNAKSIVREQVAPFLIRTEKREAIDNNGNLLFKNRITHLVTISWDERNNLQRELYEMVSSY
;
A
#
# COMPACT_ATOMS: atom_id res chain seq x y z
N ARG A 1 13.79 14.38 13.25
CA ARG A 1 15.12 14.71 13.79
C ARG A 1 16.11 15.06 12.67
N GLY A 2 15.62 15.62 11.54
CA GLY A 2 16.44 16.16 10.47
C GLY A 2 17.01 15.15 9.46
N LEU A 3 16.70 13.87 9.59
CA LEU A 3 17.13 12.84 8.63
C LEU A 3 16.17 12.68 7.46
N VAL A 4 14.90 12.99 7.66
CA VAL A 4 13.84 12.85 6.67
C VAL A 4 12.99 14.12 6.72
N SER A 5 12.88 14.80 5.61
CA SER A 5 12.06 16.01 5.44
C SER A 5 10.91 15.74 4.48
N ARG A 6 11.18 15.09 3.36
CA ARG A 6 10.20 14.85 2.31
C ARG A 6 9.69 13.43 2.35
N ILE A 7 8.37 13.29 2.59
CA ILE A 7 7.73 11.97 2.82
C ILE A 7 6.55 11.79 1.86
N LEU A 8 6.55 10.68 1.15
CA LEU A 8 5.40 10.23 0.39
C LEU A 8 4.77 8.99 1.05
N VAL A 9 3.50 9.07 1.37
CA VAL A 9 2.69 7.91 1.77
C VAL A 9 1.81 7.48 0.60
N VAL A 10 1.96 6.24 0.19
CA VAL A 10 1.14 5.59 -0.84
C VAL A 10 0.27 4.54 -0.18
N CYS A 11 -1.04 4.72 -0.21
CA CYS A 11 -1.97 3.84 0.47
C CYS A 11 -3.21 3.52 -0.39
N PRO A 12 -4.01 2.50 -0.06
CA PRO A 12 -5.32 2.30 -0.66
C PRO A 12 -6.22 3.53 -0.52
N THR A 13 -7.03 3.82 -1.54
CA THR A 13 -7.92 4.99 -1.55
C THR A 13 -8.79 5.10 -0.30
N GLY A 14 -9.30 3.98 0.22
CA GLY A 14 -10.13 3.96 1.43
C GLY A 14 -9.39 4.30 2.72
N LEU A 15 -8.05 4.32 2.73
CA LEU A 15 -7.23 4.61 3.91
C LEU A 15 -6.65 6.04 3.92
N VAL A 16 -6.83 6.80 2.85
CA VAL A 16 -6.25 8.16 2.70
C VAL A 16 -6.68 9.08 3.84
N THR A 17 -7.98 9.14 4.12
CA THR A 17 -8.52 9.99 5.21
C THR A 17 -8.03 9.52 6.57
N GLN A 18 -7.97 8.22 6.80
CA GLN A 18 -7.46 7.66 8.05
C GLN A 18 -5.99 8.04 8.25
N TRP A 19 -5.14 7.88 7.23
CA TRP A 19 -3.75 8.29 7.29
C TRP A 19 -3.60 9.77 7.64
N ALA A 20 -4.34 10.65 6.94
CA ALA A 20 -4.28 12.09 7.18
C ALA A 20 -4.72 12.44 8.62
N SER A 21 -5.82 11.86 9.12
CA SER A 21 -6.29 12.09 10.48
C SER A 21 -5.30 11.57 11.53
N GLU A 22 -4.81 10.34 11.37
CA GLU A 22 -3.91 9.75 12.36
C GLU A 22 -2.57 10.48 12.44
N MET A 23 -2.02 10.93 11.31
CA MET A 23 -0.80 11.73 11.30
C MET A 23 -1.01 13.07 12.01
N GLN A 24 -2.15 13.73 11.76
CA GLN A 24 -2.48 15.00 12.41
C GLN A 24 -2.75 14.83 13.91
N GLU A 25 -3.55 13.83 14.30
CA GLU A 25 -4.02 13.67 15.68
C GLU A 25 -2.96 13.07 16.60
N LYS A 26 -2.19 12.09 16.12
CA LYS A 26 -1.24 11.35 16.94
C LYS A 26 0.18 11.90 16.90
N PHE A 27 0.57 12.48 15.74
CA PHE A 27 1.95 12.92 15.51
C PHE A 27 2.06 14.43 15.29
N HIS A 28 0.92 15.15 15.17
CA HIS A 28 0.87 16.59 14.87
C HIS A 28 1.52 16.96 13.53
N GLU A 29 1.55 15.99 12.60
CA GLU A 29 2.10 16.13 11.26
C GLU A 29 0.97 16.31 10.23
N LYS A 30 1.09 17.34 9.38
CA LYS A 30 0.06 17.67 8.40
C LYS A 30 0.50 17.23 7.00
N PHE A 31 -0.08 16.18 6.53
CA PHE A 31 0.13 15.69 5.17
C PHE A 31 -0.85 16.32 4.17
N GLN A 32 -0.34 16.74 3.03
CA GLN A 32 -1.16 17.14 1.89
C GLN A 32 -1.68 15.89 1.16
N VAL A 33 -2.99 15.76 1.06
CA VAL A 33 -3.60 14.72 0.22
C VAL A 33 -3.62 15.24 -1.22
N ILE A 34 -3.09 14.45 -2.15
CA ILE A 34 -3.12 14.73 -3.60
C ILE A 34 -3.91 13.63 -4.29
N LEU A 35 -5.12 13.95 -4.72
CA LEU A 35 -5.97 13.08 -5.53
C LEU A 35 -5.76 13.39 -7.03
N PRO A 36 -6.15 12.47 -7.93
CA PRO A 36 -6.09 12.71 -9.37
C PRO A 36 -6.82 13.98 -9.82
N SER A 37 -7.97 14.27 -9.21
CA SER A 37 -8.75 15.47 -9.44
C SER A 37 -8.04 16.77 -9.08
N ASP A 38 -7.11 16.70 -8.13
CA ASP A 38 -6.45 17.88 -7.58
C ASP A 38 -5.20 18.25 -8.39
N TYR A 39 -4.62 17.27 -9.10
CA TYR A 39 -3.37 17.43 -9.82
C TYR A 39 -3.40 18.63 -10.78
N ASP A 40 -4.37 18.67 -11.69
CA ASP A 40 -4.49 19.75 -12.66
C ASP A 40 -4.85 21.10 -12.01
N THR A 41 -5.53 21.06 -10.87
CA THR A 41 -5.87 22.27 -10.11
C THR A 41 -4.65 22.85 -9.42
N ILE A 42 -3.86 22.01 -8.74
CA ILE A 42 -2.62 22.41 -8.07
C ILE A 42 -1.63 22.95 -9.11
N ARG A 43 -1.44 22.24 -10.24
CA ARG A 43 -0.58 22.65 -11.33
C ARG A 43 -0.92 24.06 -11.84
N ARG A 44 -2.21 24.35 -12.05
CA ARG A 44 -2.67 25.67 -12.52
C ARG A 44 -2.51 26.77 -11.47
N LEU A 45 -2.73 26.44 -10.19
CA LEU A 45 -2.66 27.43 -9.11
C LEU A 45 -1.21 27.80 -8.75
N THR A 46 -0.29 26.87 -8.90
CA THR A 46 1.13 27.07 -8.56
C THR A 46 1.96 27.54 -9.75
N ASP A 47 1.40 27.53 -10.97
CA ASP A 47 2.12 27.74 -12.23
C ASP A 47 3.41 26.91 -12.31
N ASN A 48 3.35 25.70 -11.78
CA ASN A 48 4.47 24.79 -11.65
C ASN A 48 4.04 23.37 -12.05
N ASP A 49 4.82 22.76 -12.93
CA ASP A 49 4.58 21.38 -13.38
C ASP A 49 4.96 20.34 -12.30
N ASP A 50 5.78 20.71 -11.33
CA ASP A 50 6.14 19.85 -10.18
C ASP A 50 5.10 19.98 -9.06
N VAL A 51 3.97 19.33 -9.24
CA VAL A 51 2.86 19.32 -8.26
C VAL A 51 3.28 18.73 -6.91
N TYR A 52 4.06 17.66 -6.94
CA TYR A 52 4.49 16.96 -5.73
C TYR A 52 5.63 17.69 -5.00
N GLY A 53 6.47 18.38 -5.75
CA GLY A 53 7.58 19.18 -5.19
C GLY A 53 7.13 20.37 -4.35
N GLN A 54 5.85 20.77 -4.43
CA GLN A 54 5.30 21.86 -3.64
C GLN A 54 5.10 21.51 -2.15
N PHE A 55 5.12 20.23 -1.81
CA PHE A 55 4.76 19.76 -0.47
C PHE A 55 5.82 18.79 0.06
N ASP A 56 6.21 18.98 1.31
CA ASP A 56 7.19 18.09 1.95
C ASP A 56 6.56 16.77 2.40
N GLN A 57 5.28 16.77 2.75
CA GLN A 57 4.57 15.60 3.26
C GLN A 57 3.30 15.36 2.44
N VAL A 58 3.26 14.25 1.72
CA VAL A 58 2.18 13.93 0.79
C VAL A 58 1.59 12.55 1.05
N ILE A 59 0.26 12.45 0.92
CA ILE A 59 -0.48 11.18 0.83
C ILE A 59 -1.10 11.09 -0.55
N SER A 60 -0.84 9.99 -1.26
CA SER A 60 -1.46 9.70 -2.56
C SER A 60 -2.09 8.31 -2.59
N PRO A 61 -3.30 8.18 -3.15
CA PRO A 61 -3.91 6.87 -3.35
C PRO A 61 -3.12 6.03 -4.36
N MET A 62 -2.82 4.78 -4.03
CA MET A 62 -2.06 3.85 -4.88
C MET A 62 -2.67 3.70 -6.28
N ASP A 63 -3.99 3.54 -6.36
CA ASP A 63 -4.69 3.34 -7.61
C ASP A 63 -4.74 4.60 -8.49
N SER A 64 -4.45 5.76 -7.92
CA SER A 64 -4.43 7.05 -8.61
C SER A 64 -3.10 7.34 -9.30
N ILE A 65 -2.01 6.79 -8.78
CA ILE A 65 -0.64 7.03 -9.26
C ILE A 65 -0.07 5.86 -10.07
N LYS A 66 -0.75 4.70 -10.09
CA LYS A 66 -0.33 3.59 -10.94
C LYS A 66 -0.48 3.93 -12.42
N PRO A 67 0.39 3.40 -13.29
CA PRO A 67 0.19 3.51 -14.74
C PRO A 67 -1.18 2.99 -15.16
N ILE A 68 -1.84 3.70 -16.06
CA ILE A 68 -3.06 3.21 -16.72
C ILE A 68 -2.68 2.42 -17.96
N GLU A 69 -3.38 1.31 -18.20
CA GLU A 69 -3.14 0.48 -19.40
C GLU A 69 -3.93 0.99 -20.60
N LYS A 70 -5.16 1.42 -20.37
CA LYS A 70 -6.07 1.94 -21.41
C LYS A 70 -6.95 3.04 -20.84
N HIS A 71 -7.35 3.97 -21.73
CA HIS A 71 -8.37 4.97 -21.42
C HIS A 71 -9.28 5.11 -22.64
N ALA A 72 -10.60 5.13 -22.41
CA ALA A 72 -11.58 5.27 -23.50
C ALA A 72 -11.36 6.56 -24.30
N GLY A 73 -11.24 6.43 -25.62
CA GLY A 73 -11.02 7.56 -26.51
C GLY A 73 -9.59 8.12 -26.58
N TRP A 74 -8.60 7.43 -25.95
CA TRP A 74 -7.19 7.83 -26.06
C TRP A 74 -6.42 6.89 -26.97
N SER A 75 -5.45 7.43 -27.71
CA SER A 75 -4.45 6.64 -28.41
C SER A 75 -3.44 6.06 -27.42
N GLU A 76 -2.70 5.02 -27.81
CA GLU A 76 -1.63 4.42 -27.01
C GLU A 76 -0.56 5.45 -26.66
N GLU A 77 -0.13 6.26 -27.61
CA GLU A 77 0.83 7.36 -27.38
C GLU A 77 0.34 8.36 -26.30
N LYS A 78 -0.97 8.67 -26.31
CA LYS A 78 -1.52 9.58 -25.30
C LYS A 78 -1.55 8.95 -23.92
N VAL A 79 -1.83 7.66 -23.81
CA VAL A 79 -1.77 6.90 -22.55
C VAL A 79 -0.35 6.85 -22.04
N GLU A 80 0.62 6.57 -22.89
CA GLU A 80 2.04 6.51 -22.55
C GLU A 80 2.55 7.86 -22.04
N LYS A 81 2.30 8.93 -22.79
CA LYS A 81 2.66 10.28 -22.37
C LYS A 81 2.04 10.69 -21.04
N TYR A 82 0.76 10.40 -20.83
CA TYR A 82 0.08 10.66 -19.56
C TYR A 82 0.71 9.90 -18.38
N ASN A 83 1.06 8.63 -18.61
CA ASN A 83 1.73 7.83 -17.60
C ASN A 83 3.13 8.38 -17.29
N GLU A 84 3.90 8.72 -18.32
CA GLU A 84 5.23 9.28 -18.17
C GLU A 84 5.21 10.59 -17.38
N GLU A 85 4.38 11.55 -17.76
CA GLU A 85 4.29 12.84 -17.08
C GLU A 85 3.96 12.68 -15.59
N ARG A 86 2.97 11.85 -15.25
CA ARG A 86 2.52 11.67 -13.87
C ARG A 86 3.50 10.89 -13.00
N ILE A 87 4.04 9.82 -13.54
CA ILE A 87 5.02 9.01 -12.80
C ILE A 87 6.31 9.82 -12.64
N TYR A 88 6.74 10.50 -13.68
CA TYR A 88 7.93 11.36 -13.64
C TYR A 88 7.81 12.44 -12.57
N ALA A 89 6.66 13.10 -12.47
CA ALA A 89 6.40 14.10 -11.43
C ALA A 89 6.56 13.52 -10.02
N ILE A 90 6.10 12.27 -9.77
CA ILE A 90 6.22 11.65 -8.46
C ILE A 90 7.66 11.22 -8.14
N ILE A 91 8.32 10.53 -9.07
CA ILE A 91 9.65 9.95 -8.81
C ILE A 91 10.77 11.00 -8.74
N ASN A 92 10.60 12.14 -9.41
CA ASN A 92 11.60 13.20 -9.42
C ASN A 92 11.37 14.29 -8.38
N SER A 93 10.35 14.17 -7.53
CA SER A 93 10.09 15.15 -6.47
C SER A 93 11.07 15.09 -5.30
N GLY A 94 12.06 14.19 -5.32
CA GLY A 94 13.15 14.16 -4.32
C GLY A 94 12.69 13.71 -2.92
N TRP A 95 12.01 12.58 -2.85
CA TRP A 95 11.57 11.99 -1.58
C TRP A 95 12.73 11.44 -0.76
N ASP A 96 12.76 11.75 0.54
CA ASP A 96 13.67 11.11 1.48
C ASP A 96 13.13 9.75 1.93
N LEU A 97 11.82 9.64 2.13
CA LEU A 97 11.14 8.43 2.58
C LEU A 97 9.86 8.19 1.78
N ILE A 98 9.72 6.99 1.29
CA ILE A 98 8.45 6.51 0.73
C ILE A 98 7.88 5.40 1.62
N ILE A 99 6.62 5.57 2.02
CA ILE A 99 5.87 4.57 2.80
C ILE A 99 4.79 4.00 1.89
N ILE A 100 4.78 2.68 1.69
CA ILE A 100 3.72 1.99 0.93
C ILE A 100 2.90 1.15 1.89
N ASP A 101 1.66 1.55 2.10
CA ASP A 101 0.72 0.79 2.92
C ASP A 101 -0.02 -0.26 2.09
N GLU A 102 -0.40 -1.36 2.74
CA GLU A 102 -0.90 -2.57 2.09
C GLU A 102 0.02 -3.02 0.94
N ALA A 103 1.32 -3.01 1.22
CA ALA A 103 2.38 -3.21 0.23
C ALA A 103 2.28 -4.55 -0.52
N HIS A 104 1.58 -5.56 0.03
CA HIS A 104 1.29 -6.79 -0.70
C HIS A 104 0.57 -6.54 -2.03
N ARG A 105 -0.15 -5.41 -2.18
CA ARG A 105 -0.85 -5.03 -3.41
C ARG A 105 0.10 -4.60 -4.54
N VAL A 106 1.28 -4.06 -4.22
CA VAL A 106 2.30 -3.72 -5.23
C VAL A 106 3.17 -4.92 -5.62
N ALA A 107 3.12 -6.02 -4.87
CA ALA A 107 3.75 -7.27 -5.27
C ALA A 107 3.08 -7.93 -6.48
N GLY A 108 1.82 -7.57 -6.74
CA GLY A 108 1.03 -8.03 -7.89
C GLY A 108 0.66 -9.51 -7.83
N SER A 109 -0.49 -9.84 -8.40
CA SER A 109 -0.74 -11.15 -8.98
C SER A 109 -0.22 -11.19 -10.41
N SER A 110 -0.16 -12.34 -11.05
CA SER A 110 0.30 -12.52 -12.43
C SER A 110 -0.40 -11.63 -13.48
N GLY A 111 -1.46 -10.90 -13.13
CA GLY A 111 -2.20 -9.95 -13.96
C GLY A 111 -2.05 -8.47 -13.58
N GLU A 112 -1.33 -8.12 -12.49
CA GLU A 112 -1.24 -6.73 -12.01
C GLU A 112 0.15 -6.12 -12.26
N VAL A 113 0.57 -6.11 -13.52
CA VAL A 113 1.86 -5.57 -13.95
C VAL A 113 2.02 -4.09 -13.59
N ALA A 114 0.95 -3.31 -13.72
CA ALA A 114 0.98 -1.86 -13.47
C ALA A 114 1.32 -1.50 -12.01
N ARG A 115 0.77 -2.22 -11.02
CA ARG A 115 1.10 -1.98 -9.61
C ARG A 115 2.52 -2.40 -9.25
N TYR A 116 3.00 -3.52 -9.81
CA TYR A 116 4.38 -3.93 -9.60
C TYR A 116 5.38 -2.96 -10.25
N LYS A 117 5.06 -2.46 -11.46
CA LYS A 117 5.84 -1.41 -12.12
C LYS A 117 5.90 -0.15 -11.25
N LEU A 118 4.77 0.28 -10.69
CA LEU A 118 4.73 1.40 -9.74
C LEU A 118 5.63 1.14 -8.54
N GLY A 119 5.53 -0.04 -7.89
CA GLY A 119 6.35 -0.41 -6.74
C GLY A 119 7.85 -0.28 -7.03
N ASN A 120 8.31 -0.79 -8.18
CA ASN A 120 9.71 -0.67 -8.59
C ASN A 120 10.15 0.79 -8.82
N LEU A 121 9.31 1.60 -9.43
CA LEU A 121 9.61 3.02 -9.66
C LEU A 121 9.70 3.80 -8.34
N LEU A 122 8.79 3.55 -7.41
CA LEU A 122 8.82 4.15 -6.08
C LEU A 122 10.03 3.70 -5.26
N ALA A 123 10.42 2.43 -5.37
CA ALA A 123 11.60 1.89 -4.68
C ALA A 123 12.91 2.58 -5.12
N GLN A 124 12.97 3.05 -6.36
CA GLN A 124 14.13 3.76 -6.91
C GLN A 124 14.08 5.28 -6.67
N ALA A 125 12.91 5.80 -6.28
CA ALA A 125 12.68 7.24 -6.13
C ALA A 125 13.08 7.80 -4.76
N SER A 126 13.47 6.97 -3.81
CA SER A 126 13.82 7.40 -2.45
C SER A 126 14.91 6.51 -1.86
N PRO A 127 15.84 7.09 -1.07
CA PRO A 127 16.86 6.32 -0.34
C PRO A 127 16.26 5.43 0.76
N TYR A 128 15.07 5.78 1.30
CA TYR A 128 14.40 5.00 2.33
C TYR A 128 13.03 4.56 1.88
N LEU A 129 12.79 3.26 1.90
CA LEU A 129 11.51 2.63 1.57
C LEU A 129 10.97 1.85 2.76
N LEU A 130 9.74 2.13 3.17
CA LEU A 130 9.02 1.40 4.20
C LEU A 130 7.78 0.73 3.59
N LEU A 131 7.73 -0.60 3.67
CA LEU A 131 6.62 -1.40 3.21
C LEU A 131 5.79 -1.89 4.40
N LEU A 132 4.54 -1.47 4.50
CA LEU A 132 3.61 -1.90 5.54
C LEU A 132 2.65 -2.93 4.98
N SER A 133 2.50 -4.07 5.64
CA SER A 133 1.54 -5.10 5.24
C SER A 133 1.21 -6.02 6.41
N ALA A 134 -0.07 -6.29 6.61
CA ALA A 134 -0.52 -7.31 7.57
C ALA A 134 -0.25 -8.74 7.06
N THR A 135 -0.16 -8.94 5.75
CA THR A 135 -0.03 -10.25 5.10
C THR A 135 1.06 -10.25 4.02
N PRO A 136 2.34 -10.00 4.39
CA PRO A 136 3.44 -9.95 3.43
C PRO A 136 3.63 -11.27 2.69
N HIS A 137 3.30 -12.38 3.34
CA HIS A 137 3.38 -13.74 2.78
C HIS A 137 2.04 -14.45 2.95
N ASN A 138 1.30 -14.63 1.86
CA ASN A 138 -0.01 -15.30 1.81
C ASN A 138 0.10 -16.78 1.40
N GLY A 139 1.20 -17.45 1.72
CA GLY A 139 1.49 -18.84 1.34
C GLY A 139 2.09 -18.99 -0.06
N LYS A 140 2.25 -17.91 -0.82
CA LYS A 140 2.86 -17.92 -2.16
C LYS A 140 4.21 -17.22 -2.14
N THR A 141 5.25 -17.92 -2.53
CA THR A 141 6.63 -17.42 -2.50
C THR A 141 6.88 -16.28 -3.51
N GLU A 142 6.31 -16.36 -4.71
CA GLU A 142 6.53 -15.38 -5.78
C GLU A 142 6.07 -13.96 -5.45
N PRO A 143 4.87 -13.70 -4.90
CA PRO A 143 4.49 -12.37 -4.46
C PRO A 143 5.39 -11.83 -3.35
N PHE A 144 5.79 -12.69 -2.41
CA PHE A 144 6.72 -12.29 -1.36
C PHE A 144 8.11 -11.95 -1.89
N LEU A 145 8.63 -12.74 -2.83
CA LEU A 145 9.89 -12.44 -3.52
C LEU A 145 9.82 -11.07 -4.20
N ARG A 146 8.76 -10.80 -4.95
CA ARG A 146 8.56 -9.50 -5.60
C ARG A 146 8.52 -8.35 -4.60
N LEU A 147 7.86 -8.56 -3.46
CA LEU A 147 7.78 -7.55 -2.41
C LEU A 147 9.14 -7.23 -1.80
N ILE A 148 9.91 -8.27 -1.41
CA ILE A 148 11.19 -8.07 -0.74
C ILE A 148 12.28 -7.56 -1.70
N ARG A 149 12.17 -7.85 -2.99
CA ARG A 149 13.03 -7.30 -4.04
C ARG A 149 12.89 -5.79 -4.22
N LEU A 150 11.76 -5.20 -3.80
CA LEU A 150 11.63 -3.74 -3.77
C LEU A 150 12.57 -3.10 -2.74
N LEU A 151 12.94 -3.84 -1.68
CA LEU A 151 13.88 -3.38 -0.66
C LEU A 151 15.33 -3.62 -1.10
N ASP A 152 15.62 -4.80 -1.67
CA ASP A 152 16.95 -5.15 -2.14
C ASP A 152 16.87 -6.25 -3.21
N ALA A 153 17.03 -5.88 -4.46
CA ALA A 153 16.95 -6.82 -5.59
C ALA A 153 18.18 -7.73 -5.69
N ASP A 154 19.34 -7.27 -5.23
CA ASP A 154 20.61 -8.01 -5.28
C ASP A 154 20.68 -9.05 -4.18
N ALA A 155 20.20 -8.72 -2.99
CA ALA A 155 20.08 -9.68 -1.87
C ALA A 155 19.06 -10.79 -2.17
N PHE A 156 18.02 -10.51 -2.98
CA PHE A 156 16.93 -11.43 -3.28
C PHE A 156 16.76 -11.70 -4.78
N PRO A 157 17.77 -12.32 -5.46
CA PRO A 157 17.72 -12.56 -6.91
C PRO A 157 16.65 -13.59 -7.32
N ASN A 158 16.30 -14.54 -6.45
CA ASN A 158 15.35 -15.61 -6.75
C ASN A 158 14.71 -16.18 -5.47
N ALA A 159 13.74 -17.10 -5.63
CA ALA A 159 13.02 -17.70 -4.52
C ALA A 159 13.90 -18.47 -3.51
N LYS A 160 15.06 -18.97 -3.93
CA LYS A 160 16.00 -19.70 -3.06
C LYS A 160 16.72 -18.78 -2.06
N SER A 161 16.80 -17.49 -2.35
CA SER A 161 17.38 -16.50 -1.43
C SER A 161 16.43 -16.12 -0.29
N ILE A 162 15.17 -16.55 -0.33
CA ILE A 162 14.19 -16.32 0.74
C ILE A 162 14.46 -17.33 1.87
N VAL A 163 15.48 -17.07 2.65
CA VAL A 163 15.76 -17.82 3.89
C VAL A 163 15.66 -16.88 5.08
N ARG A 164 15.32 -17.42 6.23
CA ARG A 164 15.02 -16.64 7.44
C ARG A 164 16.14 -15.66 7.80
N GLU A 165 17.36 -16.11 7.72
CA GLU A 165 18.57 -15.35 8.08
C GLU A 165 18.77 -14.14 7.16
N GLN A 166 18.46 -14.28 5.86
CA GLN A 166 18.57 -13.18 4.89
C GLN A 166 17.40 -12.21 4.99
N VAL A 167 16.21 -12.68 5.30
CA VAL A 167 15.00 -11.86 5.39
C VAL A 167 14.93 -11.07 6.71
N ALA A 168 15.45 -11.63 7.80
CA ALA A 168 15.34 -11.06 9.15
C ALA A 168 15.80 -9.59 9.27
N PRO A 169 16.89 -9.13 8.60
CA PRO A 169 17.29 -7.72 8.66
C PRO A 169 16.31 -6.75 7.99
N PHE A 170 15.47 -7.24 7.08
CA PHE A 170 14.53 -6.44 6.30
C PHE A 170 13.11 -6.47 6.84
N LEU A 171 12.83 -7.33 7.84
CA LEU A 171 11.47 -7.59 8.31
C LEU A 171 11.32 -7.34 9.80
N ILE A 172 10.48 -6.40 10.17
CA ILE A 172 10.01 -6.23 11.55
C ILE A 172 8.59 -6.80 11.62
N ARG A 173 8.41 -7.83 12.45
CA ARG A 173 7.11 -8.47 12.65
C ARG A 173 6.83 -8.64 14.14
N THR A 174 5.70 -8.13 14.59
CA THR A 174 5.18 -8.34 15.93
C THR A 174 3.84 -9.08 15.84
N GLU A 175 3.76 -10.27 16.43
CA GLU A 175 2.49 -11.00 16.52
C GLU A 175 1.66 -10.48 17.70
N LYS A 176 0.32 -10.44 17.53
CA LYS A 176 -0.58 -9.98 18.62
C LYS A 176 -0.36 -10.74 19.94
N ARG A 177 0.00 -12.03 19.86
CA ARG A 177 0.29 -12.85 21.05
C ARG A 177 1.59 -12.46 21.78
N GLU A 178 2.46 -11.70 21.12
CA GLU A 178 3.76 -11.26 21.62
C GLU A 178 3.78 -9.76 21.96
N ALA A 179 2.68 -9.06 21.65
CA ALA A 179 2.57 -7.63 21.91
C ALA A 179 2.36 -7.40 23.42
N ILE A 180 3.28 -6.66 24.03
CA ILE A 180 3.27 -6.30 25.44
C ILE A 180 3.19 -4.79 25.63
N ASP A 181 2.64 -4.35 26.78
CA ASP A 181 2.68 -2.96 27.22
C ASP A 181 4.08 -2.62 27.81
N ASN A 182 4.25 -1.36 28.23
CA ASN A 182 5.50 -0.88 28.86
C ASN A 182 5.83 -1.59 30.19
N ASN A 183 4.87 -2.30 30.77
CA ASN A 183 5.04 -3.05 32.03
C ASN A 183 5.29 -4.55 31.78
N GLY A 184 5.34 -4.98 30.51
CA GLY A 184 5.54 -6.39 30.13
C GLY A 184 4.25 -7.24 30.12
N ASN A 185 3.06 -6.64 30.28
CA ASN A 185 1.80 -7.38 30.22
C ASN A 185 1.35 -7.55 28.77
N LEU A 186 0.77 -8.72 28.46
CA LEU A 186 0.19 -8.96 27.13
C LEU A 186 -0.95 -7.97 26.83
N LEU A 187 -0.84 -7.27 25.70
CA LEU A 187 -1.87 -6.33 25.21
C LEU A 187 -3.15 -7.04 24.74
N PHE A 188 -3.03 -8.28 24.29
CA PHE A 188 -4.14 -9.05 23.75
C PHE A 188 -4.32 -10.36 24.51
N LYS A 189 -5.58 -10.69 24.81
CA LYS A 189 -5.96 -11.99 25.36
C LYS A 189 -5.79 -13.09 24.30
N ASN A 190 -5.62 -14.34 24.76
CA ASN A 190 -5.61 -15.47 23.86
C ASN A 190 -6.91 -15.56 23.05
N ARG A 191 -6.77 -15.82 21.75
CA ARG A 191 -7.93 -16.05 20.89
C ARG A 191 -8.54 -17.41 21.21
N ILE A 192 -9.83 -17.41 21.57
CA ILE A 192 -10.62 -18.62 21.73
C ILE A 192 -11.61 -18.67 20.55
N THR A 193 -11.60 -19.77 19.82
CA THR A 193 -12.54 -19.97 18.72
C THR A 193 -13.63 -20.93 19.18
N HIS A 194 -14.86 -20.46 19.13
CA HIS A 194 -16.04 -21.28 19.38
C HIS A 194 -16.71 -21.60 18.04
N LEU A 195 -16.90 -22.88 17.78
CA LEU A 195 -17.73 -23.31 16.65
C LEU A 195 -19.20 -23.27 17.10
N VAL A 196 -19.99 -22.43 16.50
CA VAL A 196 -21.43 -22.38 16.70
C VAL A 196 -22.10 -23.05 15.51
N THR A 197 -22.73 -24.19 15.74
CA THR A 197 -23.53 -24.86 14.71
C THR A 197 -24.91 -24.26 14.68
N ILE A 198 -25.30 -23.69 13.55
CA ILE A 198 -26.67 -23.17 13.33
C ILE A 198 -27.46 -24.29 12.67
N SER A 199 -28.55 -24.73 13.33
CA SER A 199 -29.55 -25.62 12.75
C SER A 199 -30.69 -24.80 12.19
N TRP A 200 -31.10 -25.11 10.96
CA TRP A 200 -32.27 -24.49 10.36
C TRP A 200 -33.54 -25.20 10.84
N ASP A 201 -34.47 -24.46 11.39
CA ASP A 201 -35.80 -24.96 11.78
C ASP A 201 -36.92 -24.20 11.02
N GLU A 202 -38.16 -24.54 11.27
CA GLU A 202 -39.31 -23.93 10.57
C GLU A 202 -39.44 -22.41 10.86
N ARG A 203 -38.88 -21.93 11.96
CA ARG A 203 -38.98 -20.50 12.37
C ARG A 203 -37.98 -19.63 11.60
N ASN A 204 -36.89 -20.19 11.12
CA ASN A 204 -35.84 -19.45 10.40
C ASN A 204 -35.72 -19.87 8.93
N ASN A 205 -36.77 -20.43 8.34
CA ASN A 205 -36.78 -20.93 6.97
C ASN A 205 -36.49 -19.79 5.95
N LEU A 206 -37.05 -18.60 6.14
CA LEU A 206 -36.78 -17.45 5.28
C LEU A 206 -35.30 -17.03 5.33
N GLN A 207 -34.65 -17.13 6.48
CA GLN A 207 -33.23 -16.83 6.62
C GLN A 207 -32.36 -17.89 5.88
N ARG A 208 -32.81 -19.15 5.92
CA ARG A 208 -32.18 -20.23 5.15
C ARG A 208 -32.29 -19.98 3.65
N GLU A 209 -33.47 -19.66 3.15
CA GLU A 209 -33.69 -19.35 1.73
C GLU A 209 -32.82 -18.18 1.28
N LEU A 210 -32.75 -17.10 2.07
CA LEU A 210 -31.88 -15.95 1.81
C LEU A 210 -30.41 -16.37 1.76
N TYR A 211 -29.96 -17.18 2.72
CA TYR A 211 -28.58 -17.68 2.75
C TYR A 211 -28.25 -18.52 1.52
N GLU A 212 -29.15 -19.44 1.14
CA GLU A 212 -28.99 -20.28 -0.06
C GLU A 212 -28.96 -19.43 -1.33
N MET A 213 -29.81 -18.42 -1.46
CA MET A 213 -29.83 -17.48 -2.58
C MET A 213 -28.50 -16.71 -2.70
N VAL A 214 -27.99 -16.17 -1.59
CA VAL A 214 -26.73 -15.41 -1.58
C VAL A 214 -25.53 -16.31 -1.82
N SER A 215 -25.55 -17.55 -1.32
CA SER A 215 -24.45 -18.51 -1.48
C SER A 215 -24.38 -19.11 -2.87
N SER A 216 -25.47 -19.07 -3.65
CA SER A 216 -25.54 -19.55 -5.03
C SER A 216 -25.18 -18.49 -6.07
N TYR A 217 -24.99 -17.24 -5.65
CA TYR A 217 -24.58 -16.11 -6.48
C TYR A 217 -23.05 -16.01 -6.57
#